data_e6d7a4871fed3e2271a20511a6648b66
#
_entry.id   e6d7a4871fed3e2271a20511a6648b66
#
_cell.length_a   1.000
_cell.length_b   1.000
_cell.length_c   1.000
_cell.angle_alpha   90.00
_cell.angle_beta   90.00
_cell.angle_gamma   90.00
#
_symmetry.space_group_name_H-M   'P 1'
#
loop_
_entity.id
_entity.type
_entity.pdbx_description
1 polymer ?
#
loop_
_entity_poly.entity_id
_entity_poly.type
_entity_poly.pdbx_seq_one_letter_code
_entity_poly.pdbx_strand_id
1 'polypeptide(L)'
;MFIGSISNCNVNLFLNSNLLPVVDKVRDLGVIVDSQLSFVSHADQITARAFIRANLIHKCFVSRDIATLTRAFTVYVRPLLEYASCVWSPHQVGQIDQIEAVQRRFTKRLPGLTMLSYGERLSYIGLESLEMRRLKQDLIYCYKVVFGHVKECDELFTLSSSVNTSNVTRGHIYKLFPHCSRIDARKFFFSERVINSWNSLPAKTEHFRSLVAFKQFIRSADLTKYVSLGF
;
A
#
# COMPACT_ATOMS: atom_id res chain seq x y z
N MET A 1 13.11 -19.02 9.17
CA MET A 1 12.27 -19.10 7.96
C MET A 1 13.19 -18.99 6.75
N PHE A 2 13.03 -19.86 5.77
CA PHE A 2 13.69 -19.73 4.47
C PHE A 2 12.74 -19.08 3.49
N ILE A 3 13.26 -18.21 2.61
CA ILE A 3 12.45 -17.51 1.60
C ILE A 3 12.81 -18.08 0.23
N GLY A 4 11.78 -18.43 -0.55
CA GLY A 4 11.92 -19.03 -1.90
C GLY A 4 11.96 -20.55 -1.90
N SER A 5 12.10 -21.13 -3.11
CA SER A 5 12.21 -22.59 -3.28
C SER A 5 13.61 -23.05 -2.91
N ILE A 6 13.77 -23.51 -1.68
CA ILE A 6 14.99 -24.22 -1.27
C ILE A 6 14.68 -25.73 -1.36
N SER A 7 15.08 -26.32 -2.48
CA SER A 7 15.09 -27.78 -2.58
C SER A 7 16.14 -28.36 -1.63
N ASN A 8 15.68 -29.03 -0.57
CA ASN A 8 16.45 -29.96 0.28
C ASN A 8 17.72 -29.45 1.00
N CYS A 9 17.80 -28.21 1.43
CA CYS A 9 18.85 -27.82 2.37
C CYS A 9 18.37 -28.01 3.82
N ASN A 10 18.69 -29.17 4.42
CA ASN A 10 18.60 -29.36 5.87
C ASN A 10 19.70 -28.52 6.56
N VAL A 11 19.50 -27.19 6.60
CA VAL A 11 20.42 -26.31 7.33
C VAL A 11 19.90 -26.16 8.75
N ASN A 12 20.58 -26.79 9.69
CA ASN A 12 20.35 -26.59 11.12
C ASN A 12 21.05 -25.31 11.56
N LEU A 13 20.28 -24.31 11.92
CA LEU A 13 20.79 -23.04 12.46
C LEU A 13 20.73 -23.06 13.98
N PHE A 14 21.79 -22.63 14.64
CA PHE A 14 21.91 -22.60 16.10
C PHE A 14 22.11 -21.16 16.57
N LEU A 15 21.49 -20.79 17.68
CA LEU A 15 21.76 -19.56 18.41
C LEU A 15 22.07 -19.94 19.87
N ASN A 16 23.25 -19.56 20.36
CA ASN A 16 23.73 -19.95 21.70
C ASN A 16 23.55 -21.46 21.98
N SER A 17 23.98 -22.32 21.05
CA SER A 17 23.87 -23.79 21.11
C SER A 17 22.44 -24.34 21.07
N ASN A 18 21.41 -23.51 20.95
CA ASN A 18 20.01 -23.93 20.79
C ASN A 18 19.65 -24.00 19.30
N LEU A 19 19.05 -25.12 18.89
CA LEU A 19 18.56 -25.29 17.53
C LEU A 19 17.39 -24.32 17.28
N LEU A 20 17.48 -23.53 16.22
CA LEU A 20 16.39 -22.64 15.83
C LEU A 20 15.29 -23.43 15.10
N PRO A 21 14.02 -23.28 15.49
CA PRO A 21 12.91 -23.93 14.81
C PRO A 21 12.72 -23.33 13.40
N VAL A 22 12.45 -24.20 12.43
CA VAL A 22 12.02 -23.78 11.10
C VAL A 22 10.53 -23.42 11.16
N VAL A 23 10.19 -22.22 10.73
CA VAL A 23 8.80 -21.74 10.70
C VAL A 23 8.44 -21.25 9.30
N ASP A 24 7.18 -21.43 8.89
CA ASP A 24 6.70 -21.00 7.58
C ASP A 24 6.33 -19.52 7.54
N LYS A 25 6.01 -18.95 8.70
CA LYS A 25 5.60 -17.56 8.84
C LYS A 25 6.27 -16.93 10.05
N VAL A 26 6.65 -15.68 9.92
CA VAL A 26 7.23 -14.87 11.00
C VAL A 26 6.58 -13.50 11.03
N ARG A 27 6.45 -12.93 12.22
CA ARG A 27 6.06 -11.53 12.36
C ARG A 27 7.32 -10.69 12.51
N ASP A 28 7.60 -9.86 11.50
CA ASP A 28 8.70 -8.91 11.50
C ASP A 28 8.16 -7.48 11.48
N LEU A 29 8.60 -6.63 12.41
CA LEU A 29 8.17 -5.24 12.57
C LEU A 29 6.65 -5.04 12.43
N GLY A 30 5.87 -6.00 12.88
CA GLY A 30 4.39 -5.97 12.83
C GLY A 30 3.75 -6.53 11.57
N VAL A 31 4.53 -6.83 10.52
CA VAL A 31 4.08 -7.48 9.28
C VAL A 31 4.28 -9.00 9.38
N ILE A 32 3.30 -9.79 8.96
CA ILE A 32 3.47 -11.24 8.84
C ILE A 32 4.04 -11.52 7.45
N VAL A 33 5.22 -12.12 7.46
CA VAL A 33 5.94 -12.54 6.25
C VAL A 33 5.90 -14.06 6.19
N ASP A 34 5.53 -14.63 5.06
CA ASP A 34 5.62 -16.07 4.79
C ASP A 34 6.78 -16.39 3.84
N SER A 35 7.11 -17.68 3.73
CA SER A 35 8.22 -18.16 2.91
C SER A 35 8.07 -17.86 1.41
N GLN A 36 6.85 -17.54 0.96
CA GLN A 36 6.54 -17.21 -0.44
C GLN A 36 6.40 -15.70 -0.69
N LEU A 37 6.49 -14.87 0.36
CA LEU A 37 6.26 -13.41 0.31
C LEU A 37 4.87 -13.04 -0.22
N SER A 38 3.85 -13.86 0.10
CA SER A 38 2.49 -13.66 -0.42
C SER A 38 1.67 -12.62 0.34
N PHE A 39 2.00 -12.36 1.60
CA PHE A 39 1.33 -11.45 2.52
C PHE A 39 -0.18 -11.70 2.74
N VAL A 40 -0.76 -12.79 2.22
CA VAL A 40 -2.18 -13.14 2.40
C VAL A 40 -2.55 -13.20 3.87
N SER A 41 -1.75 -13.93 4.66
CA SER A 41 -1.98 -14.08 6.11
C SER A 41 -1.90 -12.75 6.87
N HIS A 42 -1.09 -11.81 6.39
CA HIS A 42 -1.03 -10.47 6.96
C HIS A 42 -2.31 -9.69 6.65
N ALA A 43 -2.75 -9.70 5.39
CA ALA A 43 -3.98 -9.02 4.95
C ALA A 43 -5.21 -9.56 5.72
N ASP A 44 -5.33 -10.87 5.89
CA ASP A 44 -6.40 -11.51 6.66
C ASP A 44 -6.41 -11.02 8.12
N GLN A 45 -5.25 -11.01 8.76
CA GLN A 45 -5.14 -10.61 10.16
C GLN A 45 -5.48 -9.13 10.39
N ILE A 46 -4.92 -8.23 9.56
CA ILE A 46 -5.21 -6.79 9.70
C ILE A 46 -6.68 -6.48 9.42
N THR A 47 -7.27 -7.15 8.43
CA THR A 47 -8.69 -7.00 8.06
C THR A 47 -9.60 -7.46 9.20
N ALA A 48 -9.34 -8.63 9.78
CA ALA A 48 -10.10 -9.14 10.93
C ALA A 48 -10.04 -8.18 12.12
N ARG A 49 -8.85 -7.70 12.47
CA ARG A 49 -8.65 -6.71 13.56
C ARG A 49 -9.35 -5.38 13.27
N ALA A 50 -9.30 -4.93 12.02
CA ALA A 50 -9.96 -3.70 11.59
C ALA A 50 -11.49 -3.82 11.67
N PHE A 51 -12.08 -4.96 11.29
CA PHE A 51 -13.51 -5.21 11.45
C PHE A 51 -13.95 -5.17 12.92
N ILE A 52 -13.17 -5.80 13.81
CA ILE A 52 -13.47 -5.76 15.25
C ILE A 52 -13.48 -4.31 15.74
N ARG A 53 -12.46 -3.51 15.43
CA ARG A 53 -12.40 -2.09 15.84
C ARG A 53 -13.51 -1.25 15.21
N ALA A 54 -13.82 -1.46 13.92
CA ALA A 54 -14.92 -0.77 13.25
C ALA A 54 -16.28 -1.05 13.93
N ASN A 55 -16.51 -2.30 14.33
CA ASN A 55 -17.70 -2.69 15.07
C ASN A 55 -17.74 -2.08 16.47
N LEU A 56 -16.61 -1.97 17.18
CA LEU A 56 -16.52 -1.33 18.47
C LEU A 56 -16.88 0.16 18.40
N ILE A 57 -16.44 0.87 17.36
CA ILE A 57 -16.83 2.27 17.16
C ILE A 57 -18.36 2.40 17.12
N HIS A 58 -19.04 1.57 16.32
CA HIS A 58 -20.50 1.61 16.23
C HIS A 58 -21.23 1.20 17.51
N LYS A 59 -20.59 0.41 18.39
CA LYS A 59 -21.17 -0.01 19.68
C LYS A 59 -20.93 0.99 20.79
N CYS A 60 -19.70 1.53 20.87
CA CYS A 60 -19.28 2.33 22.03
C CYS A 60 -19.60 3.82 21.89
N PHE A 61 -19.67 4.34 20.66
CA PHE A 61 -19.97 5.75 20.46
C PHE A 61 -21.48 5.98 20.58
N VAL A 62 -21.86 6.78 21.56
CA VAL A 62 -23.26 7.22 21.76
C VAL A 62 -23.66 8.21 20.67
N SER A 63 -22.75 9.11 20.29
CA SER A 63 -22.96 10.05 19.18
C SER A 63 -23.17 9.31 17.88
N ARG A 64 -24.19 9.70 17.13
CA ARG A 64 -24.47 9.23 15.76
C ARG A 64 -24.07 10.26 14.70
N ASP A 65 -23.33 11.28 15.08
CA ASP A 65 -22.79 12.25 14.14
C ASP A 65 -21.81 11.60 13.17
N ILE A 66 -22.03 11.84 11.87
CA ILE A 66 -21.25 11.23 10.78
C ILE A 66 -19.79 11.67 10.86
N ALA A 67 -19.53 12.96 11.13
CA ALA A 67 -18.17 13.49 11.18
C ALA A 67 -17.37 12.85 12.33
N THR A 68 -17.99 12.72 13.51
CA THR A 68 -17.40 12.07 14.68
C THR A 68 -17.08 10.59 14.41
N LEU A 69 -18.02 9.82 13.85
CA LEU A 69 -17.82 8.41 13.53
C LEU A 69 -16.76 8.23 12.43
N THR A 70 -16.76 9.08 11.39
CA THR A 70 -15.74 9.07 10.33
C THR A 70 -14.36 9.37 10.90
N ARG A 71 -14.26 10.37 11.79
CA ARG A 71 -13.00 10.68 12.48
C ARG A 71 -12.52 9.52 13.34
N ALA A 72 -13.41 8.86 14.08
CA ALA A 72 -13.07 7.68 14.86
C ALA A 72 -12.54 6.54 13.96
N PHE A 73 -13.16 6.28 12.81
CA PHE A 73 -12.67 5.32 11.84
C PHE A 73 -11.26 5.66 11.34
N THR A 74 -11.04 6.92 10.96
CA THR A 74 -9.76 7.37 10.41
C THR A 74 -8.62 7.32 11.44
N VAL A 75 -8.92 7.46 12.72
CA VAL A 75 -7.92 7.44 13.80
C VAL A 75 -7.66 6.01 14.31
N TYR A 76 -8.72 5.20 14.49
CA TYR A 76 -8.58 3.90 15.19
C TYR A 76 -8.57 2.67 14.27
N VAL A 77 -9.15 2.76 13.09
CA VAL A 77 -9.28 1.61 12.17
C VAL A 77 -8.32 1.71 10.99
N ARG A 78 -8.34 2.84 10.28
CA ARG A 78 -7.57 3.03 9.06
C ARG A 78 -6.06 2.80 9.21
N PRO A 79 -5.40 3.22 10.31
CA PRO A 79 -3.96 2.96 10.48
C PRO A 79 -3.59 1.47 10.49
N LEU A 80 -4.50 0.57 10.90
CA LEU A 80 -4.27 -0.87 10.82
C LEU A 80 -4.16 -1.37 9.36
N LEU A 81 -4.91 -0.73 8.45
CA LEU A 81 -5.04 -1.10 7.04
C LEU A 81 -4.02 -0.40 6.15
N GLU A 82 -3.25 0.55 6.71
CA GLU A 82 -2.28 1.36 5.98
C GLU A 82 -0.84 1.18 6.47
N TYR A 83 -0.64 0.65 7.70
CA TYR A 83 0.69 0.50 8.28
C TYR A 83 1.58 -0.37 7.40
N ALA A 84 2.77 0.14 7.04
CA ALA A 84 3.77 -0.52 6.22
C ALA A 84 3.25 -1.04 4.86
N SER A 85 2.21 -0.40 4.28
CA SER A 85 1.58 -0.85 3.04
C SER A 85 2.56 -0.93 1.86
N CYS A 86 3.64 -0.16 1.85
CA CYS A 86 4.69 -0.27 0.83
C CYS A 86 5.32 -1.67 0.78
N VAL A 87 5.32 -2.42 1.90
CA VAL A 87 5.87 -3.78 1.98
C VAL A 87 4.89 -4.82 1.44
N TRP A 88 3.62 -4.75 1.89
CA TRP A 88 2.68 -5.85 1.74
C TRP A 88 1.47 -5.56 0.82
N SER A 89 1.38 -4.37 0.21
CA SER A 89 0.19 -4.00 -0.58
C SER A 89 -0.21 -5.10 -1.57
N PRO A 90 -1.45 -5.61 -1.50
CA PRO A 90 -1.88 -6.71 -2.33
C PRO A 90 -2.04 -6.28 -3.79
N HIS A 91 -1.81 -7.22 -4.70
CA HIS A 91 -2.04 -7.06 -6.14
C HIS A 91 -3.27 -7.84 -6.63
N GLN A 92 -3.74 -8.81 -5.86
CA GLN A 92 -4.92 -9.60 -6.22
C GLN A 92 -6.20 -8.83 -5.87
N VAL A 93 -7.12 -8.73 -6.85
CA VAL A 93 -8.38 -8.00 -6.70
C VAL A 93 -9.20 -8.47 -5.50
N GLY A 94 -9.24 -9.80 -5.24
CA GLY A 94 -9.96 -10.35 -4.09
C GLY A 94 -9.41 -9.85 -2.74
N GLN A 95 -8.10 -9.71 -2.59
CA GLN A 95 -7.48 -9.18 -1.38
C GLN A 95 -7.67 -7.66 -1.25
N ILE A 96 -7.60 -6.95 -2.37
CA ILE A 96 -7.90 -5.51 -2.41
C ILE A 96 -9.33 -5.28 -1.95
N ASP A 97 -10.29 -6.03 -2.50
CA ASP A 97 -11.70 -5.95 -2.13
C ASP A 97 -11.97 -6.32 -0.67
N GLN A 98 -11.29 -7.34 -0.16
CA GLN A 98 -11.37 -7.76 1.24
C GLN A 98 -10.95 -6.64 2.20
N ILE A 99 -9.85 -5.95 1.93
CA ILE A 99 -9.39 -4.81 2.73
C ILE A 99 -10.38 -3.65 2.62
N GLU A 100 -10.83 -3.35 1.40
CA GLU A 100 -11.78 -2.28 1.12
C GLU A 100 -13.15 -2.54 1.77
N ALA A 101 -13.55 -3.81 1.91
CA ALA A 101 -14.80 -4.22 2.55
C ALA A 101 -14.94 -3.70 3.99
N VAL A 102 -13.84 -3.46 4.70
CA VAL A 102 -13.87 -2.86 6.05
C VAL A 102 -14.46 -1.46 5.99
N GLN A 103 -13.94 -0.61 5.11
CA GLN A 103 -14.41 0.77 4.94
C GLN A 103 -15.81 0.80 4.31
N ARG A 104 -16.07 -0.06 3.33
CA ARG A 104 -17.38 -0.18 2.69
C ARG A 104 -18.47 -0.55 3.69
N ARG A 105 -18.22 -1.53 4.57
CA ARG A 105 -19.15 -1.96 5.63
C ARG A 105 -19.33 -0.89 6.70
N PHE A 106 -18.25 -0.24 7.11
CA PHE A 106 -18.32 0.83 8.09
C PHE A 106 -19.18 2.00 7.59
N THR A 107 -18.88 2.49 6.38
CA THR A 107 -19.58 3.65 5.78
C THR A 107 -21.05 3.36 5.49
N LYS A 108 -21.41 2.11 5.14
CA LYS A 108 -22.81 1.72 4.93
C LYS A 108 -23.68 1.83 6.20
N ARG A 109 -23.07 1.73 7.36
CA ARG A 109 -23.76 1.81 8.68
C ARG A 109 -23.82 3.22 9.25
N LEU A 110 -23.27 4.21 8.56
CA LEU A 110 -23.41 5.61 8.96
C LEU A 110 -24.85 6.09 8.73
N PRO A 111 -25.40 6.92 9.62
CA PRO A 111 -26.76 7.42 9.50
C PRO A 111 -27.02 8.11 8.15
N GLY A 112 -28.14 7.77 7.51
CA GLY A 112 -28.54 8.37 6.24
C GLY A 112 -27.78 7.94 4.99
N LEU A 113 -26.70 7.13 5.11
CA LEU A 113 -25.85 6.75 3.97
C LEU A 113 -26.12 5.36 3.41
N THR A 114 -27.07 4.62 3.97
CA THR A 114 -27.33 3.21 3.63
C THR A 114 -27.72 3.00 2.17
N MET A 115 -28.48 3.95 1.59
CA MET A 115 -29.01 3.85 0.22
C MET A 115 -28.01 4.34 -0.85
N LEU A 116 -26.96 5.02 -0.46
CA LEU A 116 -25.94 5.51 -1.38
C LEU A 116 -25.00 4.39 -1.83
N SER A 117 -24.52 4.46 -3.05
CA SER A 117 -23.41 3.63 -3.55
C SER A 117 -22.14 3.88 -2.75
N TYR A 118 -21.16 3.00 -2.83
CA TYR A 118 -19.92 3.17 -2.06
C TYR A 118 -19.17 4.43 -2.46
N GLY A 119 -19.06 4.72 -3.75
CA GLY A 119 -18.42 5.94 -4.27
C GLY A 119 -19.11 7.22 -3.78
N GLU A 120 -20.46 7.27 -3.83
CA GLU A 120 -21.23 8.40 -3.31
C GLU A 120 -21.01 8.61 -1.81
N ARG A 121 -20.96 7.51 -1.03
CA ARG A 121 -20.66 7.61 0.42
C ARG A 121 -19.28 8.22 0.66
N LEU A 122 -18.25 7.75 -0.07
CA LEU A 122 -16.90 8.28 0.06
C LEU A 122 -16.84 9.78 -0.26
N SER A 123 -17.48 10.18 -1.36
CA SER A 123 -17.57 11.59 -1.76
C SER A 123 -18.27 12.43 -0.70
N TYR A 124 -19.37 11.93 -0.13
CA TYR A 124 -20.13 12.63 0.90
C TYR A 124 -19.34 12.87 2.19
N ILE A 125 -18.55 11.87 2.63
CA ILE A 125 -17.76 11.96 3.88
C ILE A 125 -16.33 12.46 3.67
N GLY A 126 -15.95 12.77 2.43
CA GLY A 126 -14.61 13.27 2.07
C GLY A 126 -13.50 12.23 2.27
N LEU A 127 -13.79 10.96 2.07
CA LEU A 127 -12.79 9.89 2.14
C LEU A 127 -12.44 9.37 0.74
N GLU A 128 -11.21 8.88 0.61
CA GLU A 128 -10.75 8.12 -0.55
C GLU A 128 -10.84 6.61 -0.26
N SER A 129 -10.86 5.79 -1.33
CA SER A 129 -10.72 4.34 -1.17
C SER A 129 -9.37 3.98 -0.55
N LEU A 130 -9.31 2.88 0.16
CA LEU A 130 -8.06 2.40 0.79
C LEU A 130 -7.02 2.00 -0.27
N GLU A 131 -7.47 1.52 -1.44
CA GLU A 131 -6.59 1.23 -2.57
C GLU A 131 -5.93 2.52 -3.10
N MET A 132 -6.70 3.57 -3.35
CA MET A 132 -6.20 4.87 -3.78
C MET A 132 -5.18 5.45 -2.78
N ARG A 133 -5.46 5.31 -1.51
CA ARG A 133 -4.57 5.80 -0.45
C ARG A 133 -3.25 5.03 -0.41
N ARG A 134 -3.27 3.70 -0.56
CA ARG A 134 -2.04 2.90 -0.67
C ARG A 134 -1.20 3.30 -1.88
N LEU A 135 -1.84 3.51 -3.04
CA LEU A 135 -1.17 4.02 -4.23
C LEU A 135 -0.50 5.38 -3.98
N LYS A 136 -1.21 6.31 -3.35
CA LYS A 136 -0.65 7.62 -3.00
C LYS A 136 0.52 7.52 -2.02
N GLN A 137 0.44 6.61 -1.05
CA GLN A 137 1.54 6.33 -0.13
C GLN A 137 2.76 5.76 -0.85
N ASP A 138 2.56 4.81 -1.77
CA ASP A 138 3.63 4.24 -2.58
C ASP A 138 4.32 5.32 -3.43
N LEU A 139 3.57 6.20 -4.08
CA LEU A 139 4.12 7.30 -4.87
C LEU A 139 4.91 8.31 -4.02
N ILE A 140 4.39 8.64 -2.83
CA ILE A 140 5.09 9.54 -1.90
C ILE A 140 6.37 8.89 -1.37
N TYR A 141 6.34 7.58 -1.10
CA TYR A 141 7.53 6.85 -0.64
C TYR A 141 8.57 6.72 -1.77
N CYS A 142 8.12 6.45 -3.00
CA CYS A 142 8.95 6.47 -4.19
C CYS A 142 9.67 7.82 -4.35
N TYR A 143 8.95 8.94 -4.22
CA TYR A 143 9.55 10.26 -4.21
C TYR A 143 10.67 10.39 -3.16
N LYS A 144 10.40 9.93 -1.93
CA LYS A 144 11.38 10.03 -0.84
C LYS A 144 12.67 9.26 -1.14
N VAL A 145 12.54 8.07 -1.76
CA VAL A 145 13.70 7.26 -2.17
C VAL A 145 14.46 7.93 -3.30
N VAL A 146 13.76 8.30 -4.39
CA VAL A 146 14.37 8.90 -5.59
C VAL A 146 15.11 10.21 -5.29
N PHE A 147 14.62 10.99 -4.33
CA PHE A 147 15.23 12.28 -3.95
C PHE A 147 16.08 12.21 -2.67
N GLY A 148 16.51 11.00 -2.25
CA GLY A 148 17.48 10.82 -1.15
C GLY A 148 16.96 11.19 0.24
N HIS A 149 15.63 11.23 0.44
CA HIS A 149 15.04 11.45 1.77
C HIS A 149 15.05 10.19 2.66
N VAL A 150 15.36 9.03 2.10
CA VAL A 150 15.52 7.76 2.80
C VAL A 150 16.93 7.25 2.51
N LYS A 151 17.69 7.00 3.56
CA LYS A 151 19.04 6.46 3.45
C LYS A 151 19.03 4.97 3.11
N GLU A 152 20.10 4.46 2.51
CA GLU A 152 20.32 3.03 2.21
C GLU A 152 19.29 2.39 1.26
N CYS A 153 18.57 3.21 0.47
CA CYS A 153 17.59 2.75 -0.50
C CYS A 153 17.93 3.14 -1.96
N ASP A 154 19.13 3.64 -2.20
CA ASP A 154 19.55 4.20 -3.49
C ASP A 154 19.52 3.15 -4.63
N GLU A 155 19.68 1.86 -4.29
CA GLU A 155 19.67 0.75 -5.24
C GLU A 155 18.26 0.29 -5.63
N LEU A 156 17.20 0.79 -4.97
CA LEU A 156 15.82 0.36 -5.26
C LEU A 156 15.32 0.83 -6.62
N PHE A 157 15.82 1.96 -7.11
CA PHE A 157 15.37 2.55 -8.36
C PHE A 157 16.54 3.01 -9.22
N THR A 158 16.43 2.75 -10.51
CA THR A 158 17.36 3.27 -11.53
C THR A 158 16.62 4.30 -12.37
N LEU A 159 17.19 5.50 -12.52
CA LEU A 159 16.62 6.52 -13.42
C LEU A 159 16.78 6.07 -14.87
N SER A 160 15.73 6.23 -15.68
CA SER A 160 15.78 5.91 -17.11
C SER A 160 16.84 6.73 -17.87
N SER A 161 17.12 7.94 -17.41
CA SER A 161 18.17 8.81 -17.99
C SER A 161 19.59 8.29 -17.79
N SER A 162 19.85 7.48 -16.76
CA SER A 162 21.17 6.87 -16.54
C SER A 162 21.42 5.62 -17.41
N VAL A 163 20.36 4.99 -17.92
CA VAL A 163 20.45 3.79 -18.75
C VAL A 163 20.39 4.12 -20.24
N ASN A 164 19.54 5.06 -20.63
CA ASN A 164 19.30 5.43 -22.02
C ASN A 164 19.66 6.90 -22.26
N THR A 165 20.87 7.15 -22.75
CA THR A 165 21.38 8.51 -23.04
C THR A 165 20.74 9.16 -24.28
N SER A 166 20.07 8.41 -25.14
CA SER A 166 19.61 8.88 -26.46
C SER A 166 18.09 9.08 -26.59
N ASN A 167 17.27 8.67 -25.62
CA ASN A 167 15.82 8.77 -25.74
C ASN A 167 15.21 9.69 -24.64
N VAL A 168 14.85 10.91 -25.05
CA VAL A 168 13.98 11.78 -24.27
C VAL A 168 12.58 11.15 -24.24
N THR A 169 12.22 10.49 -23.15
CA THR A 169 10.89 9.90 -22.99
C THR A 169 9.83 10.99 -22.76
N ARG A 170 8.64 10.84 -23.36
CA ARG A 170 7.52 11.79 -23.13
C ARG A 170 7.13 11.82 -21.65
N GLY A 171 6.89 13.02 -21.09
CA GLY A 171 6.49 13.23 -19.70
C GLY A 171 7.60 13.84 -18.85
N HIS A 172 7.55 13.59 -17.52
CA HIS A 172 8.57 14.15 -16.62
C HIS A 172 9.93 13.47 -16.73
N ILE A 173 10.99 14.20 -16.34
CA ILE A 173 12.40 13.76 -16.49
C ILE A 173 12.84 12.68 -15.48
N TYR A 174 12.11 12.53 -14.38
CA TYR A 174 12.43 11.58 -13.28
C TYR A 174 11.81 10.20 -13.51
N LYS A 175 11.82 9.70 -14.73
CA LYS A 175 11.30 8.36 -15.01
C LYS A 175 12.24 7.28 -14.51
N LEU A 176 11.64 6.19 -14.02
CA LEU A 176 12.32 5.03 -13.50
C LEU A 176 12.39 3.93 -14.55
N PHE A 177 13.51 3.21 -14.58
CA PHE A 177 13.72 2.10 -15.47
C PHE A 177 13.02 0.85 -14.95
N PRO A 178 12.07 0.25 -15.71
CA PRO A 178 11.39 -0.97 -15.29
C PRO A 178 12.28 -2.19 -15.50
N HIS A 179 12.42 -3.05 -14.50
CA HIS A 179 13.12 -4.31 -14.64
C HIS A 179 12.15 -5.43 -15.04
N CYS A 180 12.58 -6.31 -15.90
CA CYS A 180 11.79 -7.49 -16.26
C CYS A 180 11.89 -8.54 -15.15
N SER A 181 10.77 -8.83 -14.49
CA SER A 181 10.70 -9.81 -13.42
C SER A 181 9.82 -11.00 -13.81
N ARG A 182 10.35 -12.23 -13.67
CA ARG A 182 9.62 -13.47 -14.00
C ARG A 182 8.83 -14.01 -12.80
N ILE A 183 9.20 -13.62 -11.58
CA ILE A 183 8.62 -14.10 -10.34
C ILE A 183 7.66 -13.05 -9.79
N ASP A 184 6.44 -13.45 -9.42
CA ASP A 184 5.39 -12.54 -8.93
C ASP A 184 5.83 -11.78 -7.67
N ALA A 185 6.53 -12.42 -6.74
CA ALA A 185 7.06 -11.76 -5.55
C ALA A 185 7.93 -10.54 -5.89
N ARG A 186 8.73 -10.59 -6.97
CA ARG A 186 9.53 -9.45 -7.43
C ARG A 186 8.68 -8.48 -8.24
N LYS A 187 7.83 -8.97 -9.14
CA LYS A 187 6.98 -8.16 -10.02
C LYS A 187 6.05 -7.23 -9.23
N PHE A 188 5.49 -7.72 -8.12
CA PHE A 188 4.58 -6.97 -7.26
C PHE A 188 5.25 -6.36 -6.03
N PHE A 189 6.57 -6.50 -5.92
CA PHE A 189 7.34 -5.78 -4.90
C PHE A 189 7.27 -4.27 -5.14
N PHE A 190 7.40 -3.49 -4.06
CA PHE A 190 7.27 -2.02 -4.10
C PHE A 190 8.04 -1.36 -5.24
N SER A 191 9.33 -1.73 -5.41
CA SER A 191 10.19 -1.09 -6.40
C SER A 191 9.77 -1.34 -7.86
N GLU A 192 9.02 -2.40 -8.14
CA GLU A 192 8.55 -2.69 -9.50
C GLU A 192 7.10 -2.21 -9.72
N ARG A 193 6.19 -2.48 -8.78
CA ARG A 193 4.78 -2.14 -8.94
C ARG A 193 4.51 -0.64 -9.04
N VAL A 194 5.34 0.19 -8.39
CA VAL A 194 5.16 1.65 -8.38
C VAL A 194 5.63 2.31 -9.68
N ILE A 195 6.53 1.68 -10.44
CA ILE A 195 7.18 2.28 -11.63
C ILE A 195 6.16 2.71 -12.69
N ASN A 196 5.20 1.85 -13.01
CA ASN A 196 4.21 2.18 -14.05
C ASN A 196 3.37 3.41 -13.66
N SER A 197 2.89 3.44 -12.43
CA SER A 197 2.10 4.57 -11.92
C SER A 197 2.95 5.84 -11.84
N TRP A 198 4.20 5.73 -11.38
CA TRP A 198 5.15 6.83 -11.32
C TRP A 198 5.48 7.41 -12.71
N ASN A 199 5.85 6.56 -13.65
CA ASN A 199 6.24 6.98 -15.01
C ASN A 199 5.11 7.61 -15.81
N SER A 200 3.87 7.27 -15.48
CA SER A 200 2.68 7.77 -16.15
C SER A 200 2.03 8.96 -15.47
N LEU A 201 2.64 9.50 -14.38
CA LEU A 201 2.14 10.69 -13.72
C LEU A 201 2.11 11.87 -14.70
N PRO A 202 1.01 12.64 -14.76
CA PRO A 202 0.93 13.88 -15.56
C PRO A 202 1.65 15.03 -14.83
N ALA A 203 2.80 14.74 -14.24
CA ALA A 203 3.55 15.67 -13.41
C ALA A 203 4.48 16.53 -14.26
N LYS A 204 4.56 17.82 -13.94
CA LYS A 204 5.57 18.74 -14.45
C LYS A 204 6.77 18.75 -13.48
N THR A 205 7.94 19.19 -13.96
CA THR A 205 9.16 19.30 -13.16
C THR A 205 8.97 20.10 -11.86
N GLU A 206 8.11 21.09 -11.88
CA GLU A 206 7.76 21.93 -10.71
C GLU A 206 7.19 21.13 -9.54
N HIS A 207 6.41 20.07 -9.84
CA HIS A 207 5.80 19.23 -8.81
C HIS A 207 6.84 18.42 -8.03
N PHE A 208 8.03 18.17 -8.61
CA PHE A 208 9.12 17.46 -7.96
C PHE A 208 10.07 18.36 -7.16
N ARG A 209 9.85 19.69 -7.15
CA ARG A 209 10.72 20.66 -6.48
C ARG A 209 10.88 20.43 -4.98
N SER A 210 9.84 19.94 -4.32
CA SER A 210 9.85 19.61 -2.89
C SER A 210 8.83 18.53 -2.57
N LEU A 211 9.06 17.82 -1.45
CA LEU A 211 8.12 16.82 -0.96
C LEU A 211 6.72 17.41 -0.69
N VAL A 212 6.64 18.67 -0.29
CA VAL A 212 5.37 19.36 -0.03
C VAL A 212 4.63 19.58 -1.36
N ALA A 213 5.31 20.12 -2.38
CA ALA A 213 4.74 20.33 -3.71
C ALA A 213 4.27 19.00 -4.33
N PHE A 214 5.09 17.95 -4.21
CA PHE A 214 4.73 16.62 -4.69
C PHE A 214 3.50 16.04 -3.99
N LYS A 215 3.42 16.17 -2.66
CA LYS A 215 2.23 15.74 -1.90
C LYS A 215 0.97 16.49 -2.30
N GLN A 216 1.07 17.81 -2.54
CA GLN A 216 -0.07 18.61 -3.02
C GLN A 216 -0.51 18.14 -4.41
N PHE A 217 0.42 17.94 -5.33
CA PHE A 217 0.14 17.39 -6.65
C PHE A 217 -0.56 16.03 -6.56
N ILE A 218 -0.02 15.06 -5.80
CA ILE A 218 -0.60 13.71 -5.66
C ILE A 218 -2.01 13.74 -5.03
N ARG A 219 -2.32 14.73 -4.19
CA ARG A 219 -3.67 14.87 -3.61
C ARG A 219 -4.70 15.30 -4.67
N SER A 220 -4.32 16.14 -5.61
CA SER A 220 -5.20 16.69 -6.66
C SER A 220 -5.18 15.89 -7.96
N ALA A 221 -4.17 15.04 -8.16
CA ALA A 221 -4.03 14.25 -9.38
C ALA A 221 -5.11 13.18 -9.50
N ASP A 222 -5.67 13.03 -10.69
CA ASP A 222 -6.52 11.88 -11.01
C ASP A 222 -5.67 10.63 -11.22
N LEU A 223 -5.79 9.71 -10.29
CA LEU A 223 -5.08 8.42 -10.28
C LEU A 223 -6.02 7.23 -10.45
N THR A 224 -7.28 7.45 -10.81
CA THR A 224 -8.33 6.41 -10.93
C THR A 224 -7.94 5.29 -11.88
N LYS A 225 -7.22 5.61 -12.95
CA LYS A 225 -6.73 4.63 -13.95
C LYS A 225 -5.73 3.60 -13.41
N TYR A 226 -5.18 3.79 -12.20
CA TYR A 226 -4.21 2.89 -11.58
C TYR A 226 -4.79 2.07 -10.44
N VAL A 227 -6.07 2.20 -10.14
CA VAL A 227 -6.78 1.41 -9.14
C VAL A 227 -7.64 0.35 -9.81
N SER A 228 -7.70 -0.83 -9.20
CA SER A 228 -8.41 -1.99 -9.75
C SER A 228 -9.90 -1.96 -9.45
N LEU A 229 -10.27 -1.38 -8.30
CA LEU A 229 -11.66 -1.20 -7.90
C LEU A 229 -12.13 0.17 -8.39
N GLY A 230 -12.79 0.20 -9.55
CA GLY A 230 -13.50 1.38 -10.03
C GLY A 230 -14.76 1.63 -9.20
N PHE A 231 -14.93 2.83 -8.63
CA PHE A 231 -16.12 3.27 -7.88
C PHE A 231 -16.69 4.54 -8.48
#